data_9d4633ae053e8ec62efe6433a25d4acf
#
_entry.id   9d4633ae053e8ec62efe6433a25d4acf
#
_cell.length_a   1.000
_cell.length_b   1.000
_cell.length_c   1.000
_cell.angle_alpha   90.00
_cell.angle_beta   90.00
_cell.angle_gamma   90.00
#
_symmetry.space_group_name_H-M   'P 1'
#
loop_
_entity.id
_entity.type
_entity.pdbx_description
1 polymer ?
#
loop_
_entity_poly.entity_id
_entity_poly.type
_entity_poly.pdbx_seq_one_letter_code
_entity_poly.pdbx_strand_id
1 'polypeptide(L)'
;MVQGSFELYNNSSIKIKGKSFDLNSFKGLNDILQKLIHENKTKNISVIGNFNTELQLNSIFSKANEIDEALALLQHITRTIEESSIKFISHVNGVVRGPALELVLSCNCIKAKIDTSLDFTYTSEDIIPFFGSIQRVIKILGYKKALQVLLTNEKITFEEANNLKIINNEISKNIDKKKPFWDQDFTNTFIYFNSKIHSTYKNKKPAYNAILSIIFESSICEYNVGLSIEKRWAKWLILKSLVKN
;
A
#
# COMPACT_ATOMS: atom_id res chain seq x y z
N MET A 1 -18.67 15.21 18.36
CA MET A 1 -17.39 14.48 18.27
C MET A 1 -17.46 13.59 17.05
N VAL A 2 -16.72 13.90 15.99
CA VAL A 2 -16.61 13.02 14.83
C VAL A 2 -15.89 11.77 15.33
N GLN A 3 -16.59 10.62 15.37
CA GLN A 3 -15.95 9.35 15.69
C GLN A 3 -14.89 9.10 14.62
N GLY A 4 -13.61 9.18 14.98
CA GLY A 4 -12.52 8.98 14.06
C GLY A 4 -12.55 7.59 13.42
N SER A 5 -12.17 7.51 12.14
CA SER A 5 -12.11 6.23 11.40
C SER A 5 -11.06 5.27 11.98
N PHE A 6 -10.13 5.78 12.76
CA PHE A 6 -9.13 5.02 13.53
C PHE A 6 -9.26 5.33 15.01
N GLU A 7 -9.19 4.31 15.84
CA GLU A 7 -9.30 4.44 17.28
C GLU A 7 -8.21 3.63 18.00
N LEU A 8 -7.56 4.26 18.97
CA LEU A 8 -6.66 3.55 19.87
C LEU A 8 -7.50 2.87 20.97
N TYR A 9 -7.48 1.55 21.00
CA TYR A 9 -8.21 0.73 21.94
C TYR A 9 -7.24 0.07 22.94
N ASN A 10 -7.48 0.27 24.25
CA ASN A 10 -6.69 -0.29 25.35
C ASN A 10 -5.17 -0.06 25.23
N ASN A 11 -4.73 1.04 24.63
CA ASN A 11 -3.32 1.37 24.38
C ASN A 11 -2.48 0.27 23.71
N SER A 12 -3.12 -0.77 23.17
CA SER A 12 -2.45 -1.93 22.56
C SER A 12 -3.03 -2.33 21.20
N SER A 13 -4.10 -1.66 20.75
CA SER A 13 -4.73 -1.98 19.48
C SER A 13 -5.19 -0.72 18.74
N ILE A 14 -4.96 -0.68 17.45
CA ILE A 14 -5.53 0.31 16.54
C ILE A 14 -6.72 -0.34 15.83
N LYS A 15 -7.91 0.21 16.03
CA LYS A 15 -9.13 -0.29 15.41
C LYS A 15 -9.52 0.55 14.22
N ILE A 16 -9.67 -0.09 13.06
CA ILE A 16 -10.19 0.50 11.82
C ILE A 16 -11.73 0.38 11.84
N LYS A 17 -12.45 1.50 11.86
CA LYS A 17 -13.92 1.55 11.97
C LYS A 17 -14.62 1.88 10.65
N GLY A 18 -14.00 2.69 9.81
CA GLY A 18 -14.60 3.19 8.57
C GLY A 18 -14.50 2.21 7.40
N LYS A 19 -15.31 2.45 6.37
CA LYS A 19 -15.15 1.88 5.03
C LYS A 19 -14.38 2.81 4.11
N SER A 20 -14.45 4.12 4.36
CA SER A 20 -13.76 5.16 3.60
C SER A 20 -13.13 6.16 4.56
N PHE A 21 -12.08 6.81 4.11
CA PHE A 21 -11.26 7.71 4.92
C PHE A 21 -11.04 9.03 4.19
N ASP A 22 -11.05 10.11 4.94
CA ASP A 22 -10.60 11.42 4.52
C ASP A 22 -9.19 11.70 5.05
N LEU A 23 -8.62 12.84 4.66
CA LEU A 23 -7.28 13.24 5.09
C LEU A 23 -7.20 13.43 6.62
N ASN A 24 -8.29 13.88 7.27
CA ASN A 24 -8.33 14.06 8.72
C ASN A 24 -8.28 12.72 9.46
N SER A 25 -8.89 11.68 8.90
CA SER A 25 -8.77 10.31 9.42
C SER A 25 -7.29 9.86 9.47
N PHE A 26 -6.53 10.13 8.42
CA PHE A 26 -5.10 9.80 8.37
C PHE A 26 -4.24 10.68 9.28
N LYS A 27 -4.57 11.97 9.44
CA LYS A 27 -3.94 12.83 10.46
C LYS A 27 -4.15 12.25 11.85
N GLY A 28 -5.39 11.85 12.17
CA GLY A 28 -5.70 11.20 13.46
C GLY A 28 -4.94 9.88 13.66
N LEU A 29 -4.78 9.06 12.61
CA LEU A 29 -3.95 7.85 12.68
C LEU A 29 -2.48 8.19 12.95
N ASN A 30 -1.94 9.21 12.28
CA ASN A 30 -0.59 9.67 12.54
C ASN A 30 -0.39 10.11 14.00
N ASP A 31 -1.34 10.87 14.56
CA ASP A 31 -1.27 11.30 15.96
C ASP A 31 -1.29 10.10 16.93
N ILE A 32 -2.10 9.09 16.64
CA ILE A 32 -2.12 7.82 17.41
C ILE A 32 -0.74 7.15 17.34
N LEU A 33 -0.14 7.04 16.16
CA LEU A 33 1.18 6.42 15.99
C LEU A 33 2.27 7.19 16.71
N GLN A 34 2.30 8.51 16.61
CA GLN A 34 3.28 9.36 17.31
C GLN A 34 3.15 9.20 18.84
N LYS A 35 1.92 9.19 19.35
CA LYS A 35 1.67 8.94 20.78
C LYS A 35 2.21 7.58 21.23
N LEU A 36 1.89 6.51 20.51
CA LEU A 36 2.34 5.15 20.85
C LEU A 36 3.86 5.02 20.86
N ILE A 37 4.54 5.62 19.87
CA ILE A 37 5.99 5.61 19.77
C ILE A 37 6.64 6.43 20.89
N HIS A 38 6.10 7.62 21.17
CA HIS A 38 6.61 8.47 22.23
C HIS A 38 6.45 7.84 23.62
N GLU A 39 5.28 7.26 23.90
CA GLU A 39 5.02 6.60 25.18
C GLU A 39 5.83 5.31 25.36
N ASN A 40 6.14 4.60 24.29
CA ASN A 40 6.93 3.35 24.23
C ASN A 40 6.59 2.33 25.32
N LYS A 41 5.31 2.27 25.73
CA LYS A 41 4.82 1.40 26.82
C LYS A 41 4.55 -0.04 26.38
N THR A 42 4.38 -0.25 25.09
CA THR A 42 3.99 -1.55 24.51
C THR A 42 4.97 -2.00 23.46
N LYS A 43 5.30 -3.30 23.48
CA LYS A 43 6.18 -3.90 22.44
C LYS A 43 5.41 -4.31 21.17
N ASN A 44 4.11 -4.55 21.31
CA ASN A 44 3.26 -5.02 20.22
C ASN A 44 1.97 -4.20 20.17
N ILE A 45 1.57 -3.83 18.96
CA ILE A 45 0.29 -3.18 18.67
C ILE A 45 -0.47 -4.07 17.67
N SER A 46 -1.72 -4.40 18.02
CA SER A 46 -2.63 -5.10 17.11
C SER A 46 -3.37 -4.11 16.22
N VAL A 47 -3.44 -4.37 14.92
CA VAL A 47 -4.30 -3.65 13.98
C VAL A 47 -5.50 -4.53 13.67
N ILE A 48 -6.71 -4.06 14.01
CA ILE A 48 -7.95 -4.82 13.95
C ILE A 48 -9.08 -3.99 13.31
N GLY A 49 -10.18 -4.63 12.95
CA GLY A 49 -11.40 -3.94 12.53
C GLY A 49 -11.81 -4.22 11.10
N ASN A 50 -12.27 -3.20 10.38
CA ASN A 50 -12.74 -3.34 9.02
C ASN A 50 -11.60 -3.17 8.01
N PHE A 51 -11.28 -4.22 7.26
CA PHE A 51 -10.23 -4.21 6.25
C PHE A 51 -10.77 -4.11 4.82
N ASN A 52 -12.08 -4.22 4.62
CA ASN A 52 -12.72 -3.98 3.32
C ASN A 52 -13.02 -2.49 3.19
N THR A 53 -12.03 -1.75 2.73
CA THR A 53 -12.07 -0.28 2.65
C THR A 53 -11.99 0.20 1.21
N GLU A 54 -12.51 1.40 0.97
CA GLU A 54 -12.56 2.06 -0.32
C GLU A 54 -11.73 3.33 -0.30
N LEU A 55 -11.11 3.62 -1.41
CA LEU A 55 -10.35 4.84 -1.60
C LEU A 55 -11.25 5.90 -2.22
N GLN A 56 -11.44 7.00 -1.50
CA GLN A 56 -12.17 8.17 -1.99
C GLN A 56 -11.18 9.30 -2.26
N LEU A 57 -10.72 9.40 -3.50
CA LEU A 57 -9.71 10.40 -3.90
C LEU A 57 -10.12 11.83 -3.53
N ASN A 58 -11.37 12.22 -3.80
CA ASN A 58 -11.87 13.57 -3.52
C ASN A 58 -11.92 13.92 -2.03
N SER A 59 -12.02 12.90 -1.15
CA SER A 59 -12.01 13.10 0.31
C SER A 59 -10.59 13.28 0.86
N ILE A 60 -9.60 12.77 0.16
CA ILE A 60 -8.18 12.85 0.56
C ILE A 60 -7.49 14.02 -0.15
N PHE A 61 -7.80 14.25 -1.42
CA PHE A 61 -7.16 15.24 -2.27
C PHE A 61 -8.17 16.28 -2.75
N SER A 62 -8.53 17.21 -1.86
CA SER A 62 -9.52 18.26 -2.18
C SER A 62 -8.96 19.38 -3.04
N LYS A 63 -7.65 19.65 -2.92
CA LYS A 63 -6.99 20.75 -3.64
C LYS A 63 -5.64 20.31 -4.20
N ALA A 64 -5.31 20.80 -5.40
CA ALA A 64 -4.08 20.43 -6.10
C ALA A 64 -2.79 20.79 -5.34
N ASN A 65 -2.81 21.89 -4.57
CA ASN A 65 -1.65 22.33 -3.78
C ASN A 65 -1.43 21.50 -2.50
N GLU A 66 -2.41 20.71 -2.06
CA GLU A 66 -2.33 19.88 -0.86
C GLU A 66 -1.90 18.43 -1.16
N ILE A 67 -1.81 18.04 -2.46
CA ILE A 67 -1.54 16.65 -2.88
C ILE A 67 -0.18 16.17 -2.36
N ASP A 68 0.86 16.98 -2.46
CA ASP A 68 2.22 16.59 -2.03
C ASP A 68 2.29 16.31 -0.53
N GLU A 69 1.63 17.14 0.28
CA GLU A 69 1.58 17.00 1.74
C GLU A 69 0.75 15.76 2.12
N ALA A 70 -0.40 15.57 1.48
CA ALA A 70 -1.24 14.40 1.72
C ALA A 70 -0.51 13.10 1.37
N LEU A 71 0.11 13.01 0.18
CA LEU A 71 0.89 11.83 -0.21
C LEU A 71 2.10 11.61 0.71
N ALA A 72 2.77 12.67 1.15
CA ALA A 72 3.86 12.58 2.10
C ALA A 72 3.39 12.03 3.45
N LEU A 73 2.25 12.50 3.97
CA LEU A 73 1.65 12.00 5.21
C LEU A 73 1.32 10.51 5.10
N LEU A 74 0.69 10.07 4.01
CA LEU A 74 0.28 8.68 3.82
C LEU A 74 1.49 7.73 3.75
N GLN A 75 2.54 8.12 3.03
CA GLN A 75 3.79 7.36 3.03
C GLN A 75 4.50 7.41 4.38
N HIS A 76 4.46 8.55 5.08
CA HIS A 76 5.03 8.69 6.41
C HIS A 76 4.37 7.74 7.42
N ILE A 77 3.03 7.64 7.43
CA ILE A 77 2.28 6.71 8.30
C ILE A 77 2.79 5.28 8.14
N THR A 78 2.85 4.81 6.90
CA THR A 78 3.27 3.42 6.64
C THR A 78 4.76 3.20 6.93
N ARG A 79 5.62 4.19 6.67
CA ARG A 79 7.03 4.16 7.05
C ARG A 79 7.21 4.14 8.56
N THR A 80 6.42 4.93 9.29
CA THR A 80 6.43 4.94 10.77
C THR A 80 6.11 3.56 11.33
N ILE A 81 5.13 2.85 10.77
CA ILE A 81 4.80 1.47 11.16
C ILE A 81 5.99 0.52 10.88
N GLU A 82 6.58 0.61 9.69
CA GLU A 82 7.69 -0.24 9.26
C GLU A 82 8.96 -0.04 10.09
N GLU A 83 9.31 1.21 10.39
CA GLU A 83 10.57 1.59 11.05
C GLU A 83 10.50 1.55 12.58
N SER A 84 9.28 1.50 13.12
CA SER A 84 9.06 1.49 14.56
C SER A 84 9.77 0.32 15.26
N SER A 85 10.26 0.58 16.47
CA SER A 85 10.68 -0.47 17.41
C SER A 85 9.50 -1.30 17.95
N ILE A 86 8.29 -0.74 17.88
CA ILE A 86 7.05 -1.43 18.22
C ILE A 86 6.67 -2.37 17.08
N LYS A 87 6.30 -3.61 17.42
CA LYS A 87 5.84 -4.60 16.44
C LYS A 87 4.36 -4.42 16.16
N PHE A 88 4.01 -4.05 14.93
CA PHE A 88 2.62 -3.97 14.47
C PHE A 88 2.18 -5.31 13.88
N ILE A 89 1.05 -5.83 14.36
CA ILE A 89 0.47 -7.12 13.96
C ILE A 89 -0.95 -6.88 13.48
N SER A 90 -1.23 -7.05 12.21
CA SER A 90 -2.60 -6.98 11.70
C SER A 90 -3.31 -8.33 11.86
N HIS A 91 -4.58 -8.30 12.30
CA HIS A 91 -5.44 -9.48 12.43
C HIS A 91 -6.60 -9.34 11.43
N VAL A 92 -6.48 -10.00 10.29
CA VAL A 92 -7.36 -9.80 9.14
C VAL A 92 -8.29 -10.99 8.91
N ASN A 93 -9.47 -10.69 8.37
CA ASN A 93 -10.45 -11.67 7.90
C ASN A 93 -11.25 -11.08 6.74
N GLY A 94 -11.79 -11.94 5.88
CA GLY A 94 -12.53 -11.52 4.70
C GLY A 94 -11.67 -10.76 3.69
N VAL A 95 -12.26 -9.85 2.93
CA VAL A 95 -11.57 -9.06 1.90
C VAL A 95 -10.78 -7.93 2.53
N VAL A 96 -9.47 -7.87 2.24
CA VAL A 96 -8.57 -6.80 2.64
C VAL A 96 -8.25 -5.97 1.39
N ARG A 97 -8.72 -4.71 1.32
CA ARG A 97 -8.55 -3.85 0.13
C ARG A 97 -8.40 -2.37 0.48
N GLY A 98 -8.02 -1.61 -0.51
CA GLY A 98 -7.90 -0.15 -0.42
C GLY A 98 -6.87 0.31 0.62
N PRO A 99 -7.09 1.45 1.28
CA PRO A 99 -6.17 1.99 2.28
C PRO A 99 -5.83 1.02 3.41
N ALA A 100 -6.76 0.16 3.82
CA ALA A 100 -6.49 -0.85 4.84
C ALA A 100 -5.47 -1.90 4.36
N LEU A 101 -5.51 -2.32 3.09
CA LEU A 101 -4.50 -3.21 2.53
C LEU A 101 -3.10 -2.57 2.59
N GLU A 102 -3.01 -1.27 2.25
CA GLU A 102 -1.73 -0.55 2.28
C GLU A 102 -1.16 -0.45 3.70
N LEU A 103 -2.02 -0.23 4.70
CA LEU A 103 -1.62 -0.24 6.12
C LEU A 103 -1.23 -1.66 6.58
N VAL A 104 -1.98 -2.69 6.20
CA VAL A 104 -1.70 -4.09 6.54
C VAL A 104 -0.36 -4.54 5.99
N LEU A 105 -0.03 -4.18 4.75
CA LEU A 105 1.26 -4.49 4.12
C LEU A 105 2.46 -3.80 4.80
N SER A 106 2.25 -2.74 5.56
CA SER A 106 3.30 -2.08 6.35
C SER A 106 3.52 -2.73 7.72
N CYS A 107 2.62 -3.59 8.19
CA CYS A 107 2.75 -4.29 9.47
C CYS A 107 3.88 -5.34 9.45
N ASN A 108 4.41 -5.64 10.63
CA ASN A 108 5.48 -6.64 10.78
C ASN A 108 4.99 -8.09 10.61
N CYS A 109 3.71 -8.32 10.84
CA CYS A 109 3.09 -9.62 10.70
C CYS A 109 1.62 -9.44 10.33
N ILE A 110 1.14 -10.27 9.42
CA ILE A 110 -0.27 -10.33 9.02
C ILE A 110 -0.82 -11.69 9.47
N LYS A 111 -1.63 -11.70 10.52
CA LYS A 111 -2.36 -12.88 10.98
C LYS A 111 -3.71 -12.93 10.27
N ALA A 112 -3.92 -13.93 9.45
CA ALA A 112 -5.10 -14.05 8.60
C ALA A 112 -5.94 -15.27 8.97
N LYS A 113 -7.27 -15.13 8.85
CA LYS A 113 -8.20 -16.26 8.87
C LYS A 113 -8.33 -16.87 7.48
N ILE A 114 -8.85 -18.10 7.41
CA ILE A 114 -8.95 -18.88 6.16
C ILE A 114 -9.84 -18.23 5.08
N ASP A 115 -10.74 -17.35 5.48
CA ASP A 115 -11.62 -16.58 4.58
C ASP A 115 -10.96 -15.31 4.02
N THR A 116 -9.69 -15.05 4.35
CA THR A 116 -8.99 -13.84 3.95
C THR A 116 -8.62 -13.87 2.47
N SER A 117 -8.81 -12.73 1.80
CA SER A 117 -8.23 -12.45 0.49
C SER A 117 -7.63 -11.04 0.44
N LEU A 118 -6.48 -10.90 -0.22
CA LEU A 118 -5.83 -9.60 -0.43
C LEU A 118 -6.20 -9.11 -1.84
N ASP A 119 -6.87 -7.97 -1.91
CA ASP A 119 -7.46 -7.44 -3.15
C ASP A 119 -6.68 -6.21 -3.66
N PHE A 120 -5.94 -6.39 -4.74
CA PHE A 120 -5.10 -5.38 -5.38
C PHE A 120 -5.79 -4.66 -6.56
N THR A 121 -7.12 -4.60 -6.59
CA THR A 121 -7.91 -4.05 -7.70
C THR A 121 -7.90 -2.53 -7.76
N TYR A 122 -6.73 -1.90 -7.83
CA TYR A 122 -6.60 -0.44 -7.95
C TYR A 122 -6.74 0.06 -9.39
N THR A 123 -6.11 -0.64 -10.33
CA THR A 123 -6.01 -0.19 -11.72
C THR A 123 -7.34 -0.25 -12.48
N SER A 124 -8.28 -1.09 -12.04
CA SER A 124 -9.65 -1.10 -12.59
C SER A 124 -10.38 0.23 -12.36
N GLU A 125 -10.07 0.93 -11.28
CA GLU A 125 -10.59 2.24 -10.90
C GLU A 125 -9.72 3.40 -11.43
N ASP A 126 -8.73 3.11 -12.27
CA ASP A 126 -7.75 4.03 -12.85
C ASP A 126 -6.89 4.76 -11.79
N ILE A 127 -6.63 4.09 -10.67
CA ILE A 127 -5.76 4.52 -9.57
C ILE A 127 -4.65 3.51 -9.33
N ILE A 128 -3.67 3.89 -8.54
CA ILE A 128 -2.59 3.00 -8.06
C ILE A 128 -2.54 3.03 -6.53
N PRO A 129 -1.95 2.04 -5.87
CA PRO A 129 -1.51 2.18 -4.48
C PRO A 129 -0.52 3.33 -4.36
N PHE A 130 -0.58 4.12 -3.29
CA PHE A 130 0.29 5.31 -3.14
C PHE A 130 0.82 5.57 -1.73
N PHE A 131 0.58 4.67 -0.79
CA PHE A 131 1.19 4.74 0.55
C PHE A 131 2.60 4.11 0.58
N GLY A 132 3.23 3.89 -0.57
CA GLY A 132 4.48 3.15 -0.74
C GLY A 132 4.27 1.65 -0.97
N SER A 133 3.05 1.22 -1.27
CA SER A 133 2.70 -0.19 -1.33
C SER A 133 3.21 -0.91 -2.56
N ILE A 134 3.43 -0.21 -3.68
CA ILE A 134 4.06 -0.84 -4.85
C ILE A 134 5.48 -1.32 -4.49
N GLN A 135 6.24 -0.49 -3.75
CA GLN A 135 7.58 -0.85 -3.30
C GLN A 135 7.55 -2.01 -2.29
N ARG A 136 6.52 -2.04 -1.40
CA ARG A 136 6.31 -3.15 -0.45
C ARG A 136 5.97 -4.44 -1.16
N VAL A 137 5.06 -4.39 -2.12
CA VAL A 137 4.65 -5.56 -2.91
C VAL A 137 5.86 -6.13 -3.66
N ILE A 138 6.68 -5.28 -4.30
CA ILE A 138 7.93 -5.74 -4.94
C ILE A 138 8.86 -6.41 -3.92
N LYS A 139 9.00 -5.83 -2.74
CA LYS A 139 9.88 -6.36 -1.69
C LYS A 139 9.40 -7.70 -1.14
N ILE A 140 8.08 -7.85 -0.94
CA ILE A 140 7.47 -9.05 -0.35
C ILE A 140 7.36 -10.18 -1.38
N LEU A 141 6.93 -9.87 -2.60
CA LEU A 141 6.57 -10.87 -3.62
C LEU A 141 7.62 -11.04 -4.73
N GLY A 142 8.59 -10.12 -4.82
CA GLY A 142 9.43 -9.97 -6.00
C GLY A 142 8.69 -9.31 -7.17
N TYR A 143 9.45 -8.82 -8.15
CA TYR A 143 8.91 -8.04 -9.27
C TYR A 143 7.94 -8.82 -10.17
N LYS A 144 8.16 -10.12 -10.40
CA LYS A 144 7.29 -10.96 -11.25
C LYS A 144 5.87 -11.01 -10.71
N LYS A 145 5.72 -11.37 -9.44
CA LYS A 145 4.41 -11.47 -8.80
C LYS A 145 3.80 -10.09 -8.56
N ALA A 146 4.62 -9.07 -8.26
CA ALA A 146 4.16 -7.70 -8.16
C ALA A 146 3.54 -7.20 -9.48
N LEU A 147 4.21 -7.40 -10.62
CA LEU A 147 3.66 -7.08 -11.95
C LEU A 147 2.34 -7.82 -12.19
N GLN A 148 2.28 -9.12 -11.85
CA GLN A 148 1.06 -9.89 -12.01
C GLN A 148 -0.08 -9.27 -11.19
N VAL A 149 0.00 -9.22 -9.87
CA VAL A 149 -1.12 -8.80 -9.01
C VAL A 149 -1.55 -7.36 -9.24
N LEU A 150 -0.60 -6.44 -9.51
CA LEU A 150 -0.90 -5.03 -9.72
C LEU A 150 -1.48 -4.72 -11.11
N LEU A 151 -1.17 -5.53 -12.13
CA LEU A 151 -1.60 -5.29 -13.51
C LEU A 151 -2.77 -6.17 -13.96
N THR A 152 -3.07 -7.26 -13.25
CA THR A 152 -4.19 -8.16 -13.61
C THR A 152 -5.41 -7.99 -12.71
N ASN A 153 -5.30 -7.19 -11.64
CA ASN A 153 -6.32 -7.04 -10.61
C ASN A 153 -6.73 -8.38 -9.96
N GLU A 154 -5.81 -9.31 -9.92
CA GLU A 154 -6.02 -10.60 -9.24
C GLU A 154 -6.06 -10.41 -7.73
N LYS A 155 -6.95 -11.17 -7.09
CA LYS A 155 -6.96 -11.30 -5.63
C LYS A 155 -6.04 -12.43 -5.24
N ILE A 156 -5.23 -12.19 -4.23
CA ILE A 156 -4.43 -13.25 -3.61
C ILE A 156 -5.30 -13.93 -2.57
N THR A 157 -5.57 -15.21 -2.75
CA THR A 157 -6.34 -16.02 -1.79
C THR A 157 -5.53 -16.30 -0.52
N PHE A 158 -6.20 -16.77 0.55
CA PHE A 158 -5.51 -17.19 1.77
C PHE A 158 -4.41 -18.22 1.51
N GLU A 159 -4.72 -19.26 0.73
CA GLU A 159 -3.76 -20.31 0.41
C GLU A 159 -2.54 -19.77 -0.35
N GLU A 160 -2.78 -18.93 -1.34
CA GLU A 160 -1.71 -18.31 -2.12
C GLU A 160 -0.87 -17.35 -1.24
N ALA A 161 -1.51 -16.51 -0.42
CA ALA A 161 -0.82 -15.61 0.51
C ALA A 161 0.02 -16.36 1.54
N ASN A 162 -0.46 -17.52 2.00
CA ASN A 162 0.28 -18.39 2.91
C ASN A 162 1.49 -19.04 2.24
N ASN A 163 1.32 -19.57 1.02
CA ASN A 163 2.40 -20.15 0.22
C ASN A 163 3.48 -19.12 -0.13
N LEU A 164 3.08 -17.88 -0.40
CA LEU A 164 3.98 -16.75 -0.64
C LEU A 164 4.58 -16.18 0.65
N LYS A 165 4.23 -16.72 1.82
CA LYS A 165 4.69 -16.25 3.14
C LYS A 165 4.36 -14.78 3.44
N ILE A 166 3.30 -14.25 2.85
CA ILE A 166 2.80 -12.89 3.12
C ILE A 166 2.08 -12.85 4.48
N ILE A 167 1.31 -13.90 4.78
CA ILE A 167 0.52 -14.03 5.99
C ILE A 167 1.10 -15.07 6.94
N ASN A 168 0.76 -14.95 8.21
CA ASN A 168 1.16 -15.84 9.31
C ASN A 168 2.69 -16.01 9.50
N ASN A 169 3.47 -15.15 8.87
CA ASN A 169 4.92 -15.06 8.98
C ASN A 169 5.34 -13.65 9.38
N GLU A 170 6.57 -13.51 9.86
CA GLU A 170 7.18 -12.20 10.07
C GLU A 170 7.67 -11.63 8.74
N ILE A 171 7.18 -10.45 8.39
CA ILE A 171 7.69 -9.70 7.23
C ILE A 171 9.04 -9.08 7.65
N SER A 172 10.09 -9.40 6.90
CA SER A 172 11.42 -8.88 7.20
C SER A 172 11.47 -7.36 7.21
N LYS A 173 11.92 -6.79 8.32
CA LYS A 173 12.16 -5.34 8.48
C LYS A 173 13.38 -4.80 7.71
N ASN A 174 14.16 -5.64 7.03
CA ASN A 174 15.31 -5.19 6.24
C ASN A 174 14.88 -4.34 5.04
N ILE A 175 14.28 -3.19 5.35
CA ILE A 175 13.69 -2.25 4.39
C ILE A 175 14.78 -1.61 3.52
N ASP A 176 15.95 -1.34 4.12
CA ASP A 176 17.04 -0.60 3.47
C ASP A 176 17.86 -1.43 2.47
N LYS A 177 17.53 -2.71 2.29
CA LYS A 177 18.30 -3.64 1.43
C LYS A 177 17.53 -4.10 0.19
N LYS A 178 16.58 -3.32 -0.32
CA LYS A 178 16.09 -3.58 -1.67
C LYS A 178 17.25 -3.29 -2.63
N LYS A 179 17.94 -4.33 -3.03
CA LYS A 179 18.93 -4.24 -4.11
C LYS A 179 18.22 -3.94 -5.43
N PRO A 180 18.85 -3.19 -6.33
CA PRO A 180 18.42 -3.14 -7.72
C PRO A 180 18.18 -4.55 -8.25
N PHE A 181 17.12 -4.73 -9.03
CA PHE A 181 16.75 -6.05 -9.57
C PHE A 181 16.73 -6.06 -11.10
N TRP A 182 17.45 -5.11 -11.71
CA TRP A 182 17.63 -5.06 -13.16
C TRP A 182 18.54 -6.20 -13.60
N ASP A 183 17.96 -7.14 -14.35
CA ASP A 183 18.64 -8.25 -14.99
C ASP A 183 17.89 -8.69 -16.28
N GLN A 184 18.41 -9.71 -16.97
CA GLN A 184 17.78 -10.23 -18.19
C GLN A 184 16.39 -10.81 -17.93
N ASP A 185 16.18 -11.45 -16.79
CA ASP A 185 14.92 -12.05 -16.40
C ASP A 185 13.85 -10.98 -16.12
N PHE A 186 14.24 -9.90 -15.42
CA PHE A 186 13.38 -8.72 -15.25
C PHE A 186 13.02 -8.12 -16.61
N THR A 187 14.00 -7.92 -17.49
CA THR A 187 13.78 -7.32 -18.81
C THR A 187 12.75 -8.11 -19.61
N ASN A 188 12.90 -9.43 -19.68
CA ASN A 188 11.96 -10.30 -20.40
C ASN A 188 10.55 -10.26 -19.78
N THR A 189 10.47 -10.31 -18.46
CA THR A 189 9.20 -10.24 -17.72
C THR A 189 8.52 -8.88 -17.95
N PHE A 190 9.28 -7.80 -17.87
CA PHE A 190 8.77 -6.46 -18.09
C PHE A 190 8.24 -6.26 -19.52
N ILE A 191 8.98 -6.68 -20.52
CA ILE A 191 8.56 -6.62 -21.94
C ILE A 191 7.24 -7.38 -22.14
N TYR A 192 7.09 -8.56 -21.55
CA TYR A 192 5.86 -9.34 -21.62
C TYR A 192 4.66 -8.56 -21.06
N PHE A 193 4.75 -8.05 -19.83
CA PHE A 193 3.65 -7.29 -19.23
C PHE A 193 3.37 -5.98 -19.95
N ASN A 194 4.42 -5.25 -20.34
CA ASN A 194 4.29 -4.01 -21.08
C ASN A 194 3.53 -4.23 -22.41
N SER A 195 3.93 -5.23 -23.18
CA SER A 195 3.27 -5.60 -24.44
C SER A 195 1.80 -6.01 -24.22
N LYS A 196 1.53 -6.82 -23.19
CA LYS A 196 0.17 -7.25 -22.83
C LYS A 196 -0.72 -6.05 -22.47
N ILE A 197 -0.24 -5.13 -21.65
CA ILE A 197 -1.00 -3.95 -21.24
C ILE A 197 -1.26 -3.03 -22.43
N HIS A 198 -0.24 -2.74 -23.25
CA HIS A 198 -0.39 -1.89 -24.42
C HIS A 198 -1.34 -2.49 -25.48
N SER A 199 -1.27 -3.80 -25.73
CA SER A 199 -2.19 -4.46 -26.67
C SER A 199 -3.65 -4.44 -26.17
N THR A 200 -3.85 -4.61 -24.86
CA THR A 200 -5.19 -4.67 -24.26
C THR A 200 -5.82 -3.28 -24.10
N TYR A 201 -5.08 -2.31 -23.59
CA TYR A 201 -5.67 -1.02 -23.18
C TYR A 201 -5.33 0.15 -24.13
N LYS A 202 -4.37 0.02 -25.04
CA LYS A 202 -4.00 1.05 -26.04
C LYS A 202 -3.81 2.44 -25.39
N ASN A 203 -3.14 2.50 -24.26
CA ASN A 203 -2.91 3.73 -23.46
C ASN A 203 -4.18 4.42 -22.90
N LYS A 204 -5.34 3.78 -22.94
CA LYS A 204 -6.58 4.36 -22.41
C LYS A 204 -6.69 4.32 -20.88
N LYS A 205 -5.85 3.54 -20.24
CA LYS A 205 -5.83 3.32 -18.78
C LYS A 205 -4.49 3.77 -18.19
N PRO A 206 -4.36 5.04 -17.77
CA PRO A 206 -3.07 5.60 -17.31
C PRO A 206 -2.51 4.95 -16.05
N ALA A 207 -3.35 4.37 -15.18
CA ALA A 207 -2.89 3.69 -13.98
C ALA A 207 -1.97 2.50 -14.29
N TYR A 208 -2.26 1.72 -15.34
CA TYR A 208 -1.39 0.61 -15.75
C TYR A 208 -0.02 1.10 -16.22
N ASN A 209 0.01 2.19 -16.99
CA ASN A 209 1.26 2.79 -17.45
C ASN A 209 2.08 3.34 -16.26
N ALA A 210 1.40 3.94 -15.29
CA ALA A 210 2.05 4.42 -14.06
C ALA A 210 2.70 3.27 -13.28
N ILE A 211 2.00 2.13 -13.07
CA ILE A 211 2.57 0.95 -12.40
C ILE A 211 3.78 0.41 -13.17
N LEU A 212 3.68 0.25 -14.49
CA LEU A 212 4.80 -0.18 -15.33
C LEU A 212 6.00 0.75 -15.16
N SER A 213 5.79 2.07 -15.24
CA SER A 213 6.87 3.06 -15.08
C SER A 213 7.48 3.02 -13.68
N ILE A 214 6.66 2.92 -12.63
CA ILE A 214 7.15 2.83 -11.24
C ILE A 214 8.03 1.60 -11.07
N ILE A 215 7.60 0.42 -11.54
CA ILE A 215 8.35 -0.82 -11.39
C ILE A 215 9.64 -0.77 -12.21
N PHE A 216 9.58 -0.24 -13.43
CA PHE A 216 10.75 -0.06 -14.28
C PHE A 216 11.80 0.86 -13.65
N GLU A 217 11.41 2.07 -13.27
CA GLU A 217 12.31 3.03 -12.63
C GLU A 217 12.86 2.50 -11.28
N SER A 218 12.03 1.78 -10.53
CA SER A 218 12.43 1.19 -9.24
C SER A 218 13.39 0.00 -9.40
N SER A 219 13.53 -0.57 -10.60
CA SER A 219 14.41 -1.73 -10.83
C SER A 219 15.89 -1.43 -10.62
N ILE A 220 16.28 -0.16 -10.78
CA ILE A 220 17.67 0.30 -10.69
C ILE A 220 17.96 1.14 -9.45
N CYS A 221 17.00 1.32 -8.54
CA CYS A 221 17.17 2.19 -7.39
C CYS A 221 16.85 1.51 -6.05
N GLU A 222 17.25 2.16 -4.97
CA GLU A 222 16.96 1.74 -3.61
C GLU A 222 15.50 2.04 -3.22
N TYR A 223 15.06 1.45 -2.11
CA TYR A 223 13.68 1.51 -1.62
C TYR A 223 13.16 2.94 -1.44
N ASN A 224 13.94 3.82 -0.80
CA ASN A 224 13.51 5.20 -0.52
C ASN A 224 13.36 6.04 -1.80
N VAL A 225 14.21 5.81 -2.79
CA VAL A 225 14.07 6.43 -4.12
C VAL A 225 12.82 5.89 -4.82
N GLY A 226 12.57 4.57 -4.71
CA GLY A 226 11.35 3.95 -5.21
C GLY A 226 10.06 4.55 -4.62
N LEU A 227 10.03 4.88 -3.33
CA LEU A 227 8.91 5.59 -2.70
C LEU A 227 8.69 6.98 -3.32
N SER A 228 9.76 7.71 -3.60
CA SER A 228 9.68 9.03 -4.26
C SER A 228 9.15 8.92 -5.69
N ILE A 229 9.55 7.87 -6.43
CA ILE A 229 9.03 7.56 -7.76
C ILE A 229 7.54 7.25 -7.70
N GLU A 230 7.11 6.39 -6.78
CA GLU A 230 5.70 6.06 -6.56
C GLU A 230 4.88 7.31 -6.25
N LYS A 231 5.36 8.18 -5.34
CA LYS A 231 4.70 9.45 -5.00
C LYS A 231 4.54 10.36 -6.22
N ARG A 232 5.56 10.49 -7.07
CA ARG A 232 5.52 11.31 -8.29
C ARG A 232 4.45 10.82 -9.27
N TRP A 233 4.37 9.52 -9.52
CA TRP A 233 3.39 8.94 -10.42
C TRP A 233 1.98 8.99 -9.83
N ALA A 234 1.82 8.80 -8.52
CA ALA A 234 0.55 8.98 -7.84
C ALA A 234 0.04 10.42 -7.99
N LYS A 235 0.89 11.41 -7.71
CA LYS A 235 0.56 12.84 -7.91
C LYS A 235 0.09 13.11 -9.34
N TRP A 236 0.81 12.60 -10.34
CA TRP A 236 0.42 12.78 -11.74
C TRP A 236 -0.97 12.21 -12.05
N LEU A 237 -1.28 11.00 -11.58
CA LEU A 237 -2.60 10.37 -11.76
C LEU A 237 -3.71 11.17 -11.07
N ILE A 238 -3.51 11.59 -9.83
CA ILE A 238 -4.47 12.36 -9.06
C ILE A 238 -4.77 13.69 -9.75
N LEU A 239 -3.74 14.43 -10.17
CA LEU A 239 -3.92 15.69 -10.92
C LEU A 239 -4.70 15.44 -12.21
N LYS A 240 -4.41 14.37 -12.93
CA LYS A 240 -5.12 14.00 -14.16
C LYS A 240 -6.59 13.66 -13.91
N SER A 241 -6.92 13.06 -12.76
CA SER A 241 -8.31 12.76 -12.39
C SER A 241 -9.09 14.02 -12.01
N LEU A 242 -8.45 14.95 -11.28
CA LEU A 242 -9.08 16.23 -10.90
C LEU A 242 -9.38 17.15 -12.08
N VAL A 243 -8.61 17.08 -13.17
CA VAL A 243 -8.85 17.89 -14.38
C VAL A 243 -9.98 17.32 -15.23
N LYS A 244 -10.33 16.04 -15.09
CA LYS A 244 -11.40 15.40 -15.86
C LYS A 244 -12.81 15.61 -15.28
N ASN A 245 -12.89 16.05 -14.01
CA ASN A 245 -14.13 16.39 -13.30
C ASN A 245 -14.35 17.90 -13.28
#